data_cf7c7b8cc852557047e4bb5c12f60b29
#
_entry.id   cf7c7b8cc852557047e4bb5c12f60b29
#
_cell.length_a   1.000
_cell.length_b   1.000
_cell.length_c   1.000
_cell.angle_alpha   90.00
_cell.angle_beta   90.00
_cell.angle_gamma   90.00
#
_symmetry.space_group_name_H-M   'P 1'
#
loop_
_entity.id
_entity.type
_entity.pdbx_description
1 polymer ?
#
loop_
_entity_poly.entity_id
_entity_poly.type
_entity_poly.pdbx_seq_one_letter_code
_entity_poly.pdbx_strand_id
1 'polypeptide(L)'
;MKRFHLLLISCLFVATLFAQGYSEQQLASVLDSVSTNPDYVIRWADGAIEQNAKCADAYFVKAFVFVAQEDYLQALELINKSLSLVSKKSVITKSYVLCTRGAIYQKVEDYDLALADYTQAISIDPKETDAYECRINLYKDFQAYDKAEADCRTLLTIKDSLEYKLELASLLTYQEKTDEALDILNKIIKYQPKLVTPYASRAWVNAVAGNSQAAISDYISFMALEGDYSLDALVLYSSLDYTYAVGALSNLVSSDSENLTWLSARIRVNIAQEDYEAALTDLDVLETVADKSPFTLYQRAQCYQGMYEFSKQVDAMTVLIALMETEDADLYTMRGVAYRQMGNTEAAISDFDKALQIAPTDPSALAERGWTKDMLKQDAEAIKDYTSAITYAEPNAWLYIQRGRMYQSTGDSLKAKADFETALQLDTISSTHAFALMHLGKTQAAVNFMKAIIAENTNDGGEYYNLACLYSLANMKPEAIVALQRAIELGYKAYSHIQLDRDLDNIRTEQGYKDLLNNITKSKVSKMLEGFTK
;
A
#
# COMPACT_ATOMS: atom_id res chain seq x y z
N MET A 1 0.87 -18.34 5.34
CA MET A 1 0.78 -19.46 6.30
C MET A 1 -0.66 -19.92 6.58
N LYS A 2 -1.64 -19.05 6.89
CA LYS A 2 -3.03 -19.48 7.16
C LYS A 2 -3.75 -20.17 5.98
N ARG A 3 -3.46 -19.81 4.72
CA ARG A 3 -4.05 -20.46 3.53
C ARG A 3 -3.46 -21.85 3.23
N PHE A 4 -2.22 -22.13 3.61
CA PHE A 4 -1.60 -23.44 3.46
C PHE A 4 -2.22 -24.47 4.44
N HIS A 5 -2.67 -24.03 5.62
CA HIS A 5 -3.40 -24.89 6.57
C HIS A 5 -4.84 -25.20 6.14
N LEU A 6 -5.50 -24.29 5.40
CA LEU A 6 -6.88 -24.49 4.93
C LEU A 6 -6.98 -25.45 3.73
N LEU A 7 -5.96 -25.52 2.88
CA LEU A 7 -5.88 -26.50 1.78
C LEU A 7 -5.72 -27.96 2.27
N LEU A 8 -5.20 -28.14 3.48
CA LEU A 8 -4.97 -29.46 4.09
C LEU A 8 -6.22 -30.10 4.72
N ILE A 9 -7.28 -29.33 5.00
CA ILE A 9 -8.44 -29.82 5.78
C ILE A 9 -9.64 -30.19 4.91
N SER A 10 -9.70 -29.75 3.63
CA SER A 10 -10.92 -29.87 2.83
C SER A 10 -11.12 -31.18 2.06
N CYS A 11 -10.14 -32.07 1.97
CA CYS A 11 -10.16 -33.22 1.05
C CYS A 11 -10.22 -34.62 1.65
N LEU A 12 -10.64 -34.78 2.92
CA LEU A 12 -10.76 -36.10 3.55
C LEU A 12 -12.22 -36.60 3.64
N PHE A 13 -12.87 -36.76 2.50
CA PHE A 13 -14.15 -37.45 2.47
C PHE A 13 -14.25 -38.38 1.24
N VAL A 14 -13.70 -39.59 1.33
CA VAL A 14 -14.29 -40.80 0.74
C VAL A 14 -13.69 -42.05 1.42
N ALA A 15 -14.52 -42.80 2.09
CA ALA A 15 -14.16 -44.05 2.75
C ALA A 15 -13.90 -45.16 1.73
N THR A 16 -12.74 -45.85 1.85
CA THR A 16 -12.69 -47.30 1.67
C THR A 16 -11.37 -47.94 2.12
N LEU A 17 -11.53 -48.84 3.09
CA LEU A 17 -10.78 -50.07 3.32
C LEU A 17 -9.32 -50.06 3.78
N PHE A 18 -9.19 -50.33 5.06
CA PHE A 18 -8.06 -50.76 5.85
C PHE A 18 -7.08 -51.75 5.24
N ALA A 19 -5.79 -51.41 5.27
CA ALA A 19 -4.73 -52.41 5.12
C ALA A 19 -3.43 -52.14 5.90
N GLN A 20 -3.29 -51.01 6.64
CA GLN A 20 -2.10 -50.72 7.43
C GLN A 20 -2.38 -50.28 8.87
N GLY A 21 -3.62 -50.38 9.38
CA GLY A 21 -3.94 -50.10 10.77
C GLY A 21 -4.20 -48.65 11.18
N TYR A 22 -4.11 -47.69 10.25
CA TYR A 22 -4.41 -46.28 10.50
C TYR A 22 -5.65 -45.85 9.70
N SER A 23 -6.56 -45.12 10.37
CA SER A 23 -7.71 -44.51 9.69
C SER A 23 -7.35 -43.16 9.10
N GLU A 24 -8.11 -42.68 8.09
CA GLU A 24 -8.02 -41.29 7.57
C GLU A 24 -8.08 -40.27 8.72
N GLN A 25 -8.96 -40.49 9.70
CA GLN A 25 -9.10 -39.59 10.87
C GLN A 25 -7.83 -39.55 11.73
N GLN A 26 -7.13 -40.68 11.86
CA GLN A 26 -5.84 -40.70 12.57
C GLN A 26 -4.77 -39.96 11.82
N LEU A 27 -4.69 -40.14 10.50
CA LEU A 27 -3.73 -39.42 9.66
C LEU A 27 -3.99 -37.90 9.69
N ALA A 28 -5.25 -37.48 9.57
CA ALA A 28 -5.65 -36.09 9.67
C ALA A 28 -5.27 -35.48 11.05
N SER A 29 -5.57 -36.19 12.14
CA SER A 29 -5.22 -35.72 13.48
C SER A 29 -3.71 -35.58 13.72
N VAL A 30 -2.90 -36.45 13.08
CA VAL A 30 -1.44 -36.33 13.14
C VAL A 30 -0.96 -35.13 12.32
N LEU A 31 -1.50 -34.94 11.12
CA LEU A 31 -1.18 -33.76 10.27
C LEU A 31 -1.57 -32.44 10.94
N ASP A 32 -2.72 -32.38 11.63
CA ASP A 32 -3.13 -31.19 12.41
C ASP A 32 -2.14 -30.84 13.52
N SER A 33 -1.38 -31.82 14.00
CA SER A 33 -0.38 -31.64 15.05
C SER A 33 0.98 -31.14 14.54
N VAL A 34 1.18 -31.01 13.22
CA VAL A 34 2.49 -30.63 12.63
C VAL A 34 3.00 -29.29 13.16
N SER A 35 2.13 -28.31 13.27
CA SER A 35 2.50 -26.97 13.74
C SER A 35 2.53 -26.82 15.27
N THR A 36 1.80 -27.67 16.00
CA THR A 36 1.64 -27.57 17.45
C THR A 36 2.56 -28.52 18.22
N ASN A 37 2.87 -29.69 17.65
CA ASN A 37 3.70 -30.71 18.28
C ASN A 37 4.49 -31.53 17.23
N PRO A 38 5.46 -30.93 16.55
CA PRO A 38 6.24 -31.57 15.48
C PRO A 38 6.98 -32.83 15.96
N ASP A 39 7.47 -32.84 17.18
CA ASP A 39 8.16 -34.01 17.77
C ASP A 39 7.23 -35.22 17.92
N TYR A 40 5.97 -35.00 18.25
CA TYR A 40 4.97 -36.08 18.29
C TYR A 40 4.77 -36.65 16.88
N VAL A 41 4.64 -35.81 15.88
CA VAL A 41 4.43 -36.22 14.48
C VAL A 41 5.64 -37.01 13.96
N ILE A 42 6.87 -36.58 14.26
CA ILE A 42 8.08 -37.32 13.89
C ILE A 42 8.11 -38.68 14.56
N ARG A 43 7.89 -38.77 15.88
CA ARG A 43 7.86 -40.06 16.62
C ARG A 43 6.79 -41.01 16.09
N TRP A 44 5.61 -40.48 15.77
CA TRP A 44 4.53 -41.28 15.16
C TRP A 44 4.97 -41.84 13.80
N ALA A 45 5.53 -40.98 12.91
CA ALA A 45 5.99 -41.38 11.60
C ALA A 45 7.14 -42.40 11.67
N ASP A 46 8.12 -42.18 12.54
CA ASP A 46 9.24 -43.10 12.73
C ASP A 46 8.76 -44.47 13.24
N GLY A 47 7.87 -44.49 14.22
CA GLY A 47 7.26 -45.76 14.71
C GLY A 47 6.47 -46.50 13.63
N ALA A 48 5.76 -45.77 12.75
CA ALA A 48 5.07 -46.37 11.62
C ALA A 48 6.05 -46.91 10.53
N ILE A 49 7.18 -46.22 10.30
CA ILE A 49 8.25 -46.65 9.39
C ILE A 49 8.99 -47.89 9.93
N GLU A 50 9.26 -47.94 11.27
CA GLU A 50 9.85 -49.09 11.91
C GLU A 50 9.00 -50.35 11.81
N GLN A 51 7.68 -50.21 11.96
CA GLN A 51 6.74 -51.31 11.80
C GLN A 51 6.61 -51.75 10.33
N ASN A 52 6.65 -50.79 9.41
CA ASN A 52 6.58 -51.04 7.97
C ASN A 52 7.38 -50.00 7.17
N ALA A 53 8.60 -50.38 6.78
CA ALA A 53 9.49 -49.52 5.98
C ALA A 53 8.89 -49.13 4.59
N LYS A 54 7.75 -49.69 4.18
CA LYS A 54 7.03 -49.32 2.96
C LYS A 54 5.77 -48.51 3.24
N CYS A 55 5.64 -47.92 4.43
CA CYS A 55 4.52 -47.06 4.79
C CYS A 55 4.66 -45.68 4.10
N ALA A 56 4.05 -45.52 2.93
CA ALA A 56 4.06 -44.27 2.18
C ALA A 56 3.50 -43.09 2.99
N ASP A 57 2.40 -43.32 3.72
CA ASP A 57 1.70 -42.34 4.54
C ASP A 57 2.62 -41.75 5.64
N ALA A 58 3.47 -42.57 6.26
CA ALA A 58 4.39 -42.13 7.30
C ALA A 58 5.51 -41.23 6.76
N TYR A 59 6.09 -41.56 5.60
CA TYR A 59 7.05 -40.68 4.93
C TYR A 59 6.42 -39.37 4.51
N PHE A 60 5.19 -39.40 4.03
CA PHE A 60 4.42 -38.22 3.68
C PHE A 60 4.22 -37.29 4.89
N VAL A 61 3.70 -37.83 6.00
CA VAL A 61 3.49 -37.07 7.25
C VAL A 61 4.79 -36.46 7.77
N LYS A 62 5.88 -37.24 7.75
CA LYS A 62 7.18 -36.75 8.18
C LYS A 62 7.67 -35.62 7.30
N ALA A 63 7.44 -35.66 5.99
CA ALA A 63 7.80 -34.58 5.07
C ALA A 63 7.13 -33.25 5.44
N PHE A 64 5.88 -33.27 5.90
CA PHE A 64 5.18 -32.05 6.33
C PHE A 64 5.83 -31.34 7.51
N VAL A 65 6.45 -32.05 8.43
CA VAL A 65 7.18 -31.44 9.54
C VAL A 65 8.36 -30.63 8.99
N PHE A 66 9.10 -31.18 8.03
CA PHE A 66 10.21 -30.48 7.41
C PHE A 66 9.76 -29.30 6.52
N VAL A 67 8.60 -29.42 5.87
CA VAL A 67 7.98 -28.27 5.18
C VAL A 67 7.66 -27.13 6.18
N ALA A 68 7.11 -27.46 7.35
CA ALA A 68 6.80 -26.47 8.39
C ALA A 68 8.05 -25.84 9.01
N GLN A 69 9.18 -26.54 8.97
CA GLN A 69 10.50 -26.08 9.40
C GLN A 69 11.31 -25.40 8.27
N GLU A 70 10.71 -25.28 7.06
CA GLU A 70 11.32 -24.73 5.86
C GLU A 70 12.57 -25.51 5.37
N ASP A 71 12.76 -26.75 5.87
CA ASP A 71 13.78 -27.67 5.34
C ASP A 71 13.24 -28.44 4.13
N TYR A 72 13.17 -27.72 3.01
CA TYR A 72 12.61 -28.25 1.76
C TYR A 72 13.43 -29.37 1.15
N LEU A 73 14.73 -29.46 1.44
CA LEU A 73 15.58 -30.54 0.94
C LEU A 73 15.22 -31.87 1.59
N GLN A 74 15.11 -31.90 2.92
CA GLN A 74 14.64 -33.08 3.64
C GLN A 74 13.20 -33.44 3.32
N ALA A 75 12.35 -32.43 3.16
CA ALA A 75 10.97 -32.62 2.74
C ALA A 75 10.87 -33.31 1.36
N LEU A 76 11.69 -32.86 0.36
CA LEU A 76 11.74 -33.47 -0.97
C LEU A 76 12.25 -34.92 -0.95
N GLU A 77 13.24 -35.23 -0.12
CA GLU A 77 13.72 -36.62 0.04
C GLU A 77 12.60 -37.54 0.53
N LEU A 78 11.90 -37.12 1.60
CA LEU A 78 10.82 -37.89 2.21
C LEU A 78 9.61 -38.02 1.31
N ILE A 79 9.21 -36.94 0.61
CA ILE A 79 8.06 -36.96 -0.31
C ILE A 79 8.34 -37.84 -1.54
N ASN A 80 9.57 -37.82 -2.06
CA ASN A 80 10.02 -38.73 -3.12
C ASN A 80 9.96 -40.18 -2.67
N LYS A 81 10.38 -40.45 -1.44
CA LYS A 81 10.27 -41.79 -0.86
C LYS A 81 8.81 -42.22 -0.72
N SER A 82 7.95 -41.35 -0.18
CA SER A 82 6.50 -41.58 -0.13
C SER A 82 5.94 -41.91 -1.52
N LEU A 83 6.21 -41.06 -2.52
CA LEU A 83 5.72 -41.22 -3.88
C LEU A 83 6.12 -42.57 -4.51
N SER A 84 7.34 -43.05 -4.23
CA SER A 84 7.82 -44.37 -4.69
C SER A 84 7.11 -45.54 -4.04
N LEU A 85 6.49 -45.35 -2.88
CA LEU A 85 5.86 -46.39 -2.05
C LEU A 85 4.33 -46.37 -2.09
N VAL A 86 3.72 -45.27 -2.60
CA VAL A 86 2.25 -45.15 -2.69
C VAL A 86 1.67 -46.34 -3.46
N SER A 87 0.68 -46.97 -2.87
CA SER A 87 -0.01 -48.17 -3.40
C SER A 87 -1.51 -48.08 -3.11
N LYS A 88 -2.29 -49.05 -3.60
CA LYS A 88 -3.72 -49.18 -3.27
C LYS A 88 -4.01 -49.36 -1.77
N LYS A 89 -2.97 -49.61 -0.96
CA LYS A 89 -3.06 -49.79 0.49
C LYS A 89 -2.74 -48.52 1.27
N SER A 90 -2.24 -47.49 0.61
CA SER A 90 -1.94 -46.19 1.21
C SER A 90 -3.24 -45.40 1.41
N VAL A 91 -3.33 -44.62 2.49
CA VAL A 91 -4.43 -43.70 2.75
C VAL A 91 -4.32 -42.52 1.79
N ILE A 92 -3.09 -42.02 1.58
CA ILE A 92 -2.82 -40.95 0.61
C ILE A 92 -2.83 -41.46 -0.82
N THR A 93 -3.30 -40.63 -1.74
CA THR A 93 -3.29 -40.93 -3.18
C THR A 93 -1.99 -40.49 -3.84
N LYS A 94 -1.66 -41.07 -5.00
CA LYS A 94 -0.49 -40.66 -5.78
C LYS A 94 -0.62 -39.25 -6.31
N SER A 95 -1.83 -38.84 -6.71
CA SER A 95 -2.14 -37.48 -7.13
C SER A 95 -1.86 -36.47 -6.03
N TYR A 96 -2.31 -36.76 -4.80
CA TYR A 96 -2.11 -35.89 -3.65
C TYR A 96 -0.64 -35.73 -3.27
N VAL A 97 0.14 -36.82 -3.29
CA VAL A 97 1.60 -36.74 -3.04
C VAL A 97 2.32 -35.90 -4.11
N LEU A 98 1.89 -36.02 -5.37
CA LEU A 98 2.42 -35.17 -6.46
C LEU A 98 2.06 -33.70 -6.26
N CYS A 99 0.81 -33.38 -5.90
CA CYS A 99 0.41 -32.00 -5.57
C CYS A 99 1.28 -31.42 -4.46
N THR A 100 1.51 -32.17 -3.39
CA THR A 100 2.36 -31.75 -2.28
C THR A 100 3.81 -31.54 -2.72
N ARG A 101 4.37 -32.44 -3.54
CA ARG A 101 5.73 -32.28 -4.07
C ARG A 101 5.84 -31.07 -4.99
N GLY A 102 4.86 -30.85 -5.84
CA GLY A 102 4.77 -29.65 -6.69
C GLY A 102 4.75 -28.37 -5.86
N ALA A 103 4.01 -28.36 -4.73
CA ALA A 103 3.98 -27.22 -3.83
C ALA A 103 5.33 -26.97 -3.13
N ILE A 104 6.09 -28.03 -2.82
CA ILE A 104 7.46 -27.90 -2.30
C ILE A 104 8.39 -27.35 -3.39
N TYR A 105 8.31 -27.84 -4.64
CA TYR A 105 9.07 -27.31 -5.75
C TYR A 105 8.78 -25.81 -5.99
N GLN A 106 7.54 -25.39 -5.86
CA GLN A 106 7.17 -23.97 -5.95
C GLN A 106 7.83 -23.13 -4.83
N LYS A 107 8.02 -23.69 -3.63
CA LYS A 107 8.73 -23.02 -2.52
C LYS A 107 10.23 -22.88 -2.73
N VAL A 108 10.83 -23.77 -3.48
CA VAL A 108 12.25 -23.69 -3.88
C VAL A 108 12.43 -23.06 -5.27
N GLU A 109 11.37 -22.45 -5.80
CA GLU A 109 11.34 -21.72 -7.06
C GLU A 109 11.62 -22.60 -8.31
N ASP A 110 11.45 -23.94 -8.18
CA ASP A 110 11.54 -24.87 -9.32
C ASP A 110 10.16 -25.06 -9.95
N TYR A 111 9.71 -24.04 -10.65
CA TYR A 111 8.35 -23.93 -11.19
C TYR A 111 8.05 -24.94 -12.30
N ASP A 112 9.07 -25.34 -13.06
CA ASP A 112 8.92 -26.36 -14.12
C ASP A 112 8.58 -27.72 -13.52
N LEU A 113 9.28 -28.13 -12.46
CA LEU A 113 8.99 -29.36 -11.74
C LEU A 113 7.63 -29.30 -11.03
N ALA A 114 7.29 -28.15 -10.44
CA ALA A 114 5.97 -27.93 -9.84
C ALA A 114 4.85 -28.14 -10.88
N LEU A 115 4.95 -27.50 -12.04
CA LEU A 115 3.98 -27.61 -13.12
C LEU A 115 3.87 -29.05 -13.67
N ALA A 116 4.99 -29.75 -13.78
CA ALA A 116 5.02 -31.16 -14.21
C ALA A 116 4.28 -32.05 -13.19
N ASP A 117 4.49 -31.84 -11.91
CA ASP A 117 3.84 -32.62 -10.85
C ASP A 117 2.32 -32.37 -10.80
N TYR A 118 1.88 -31.11 -10.86
CA TYR A 118 0.45 -30.79 -10.91
C TYR A 118 -0.22 -31.40 -12.16
N THR A 119 0.44 -31.31 -13.31
CA THR A 119 -0.07 -31.90 -14.56
C THR A 119 -0.15 -33.41 -14.48
N GLN A 120 0.84 -34.07 -13.87
CA GLN A 120 0.82 -35.51 -13.65
C GLN A 120 -0.27 -35.90 -12.62
N ALA A 121 -0.48 -35.14 -11.56
CA ALA A 121 -1.54 -35.38 -10.60
C ALA A 121 -2.91 -35.37 -11.26
N ILE A 122 -3.20 -34.34 -12.05
CA ILE A 122 -4.44 -34.23 -12.86
C ILE A 122 -4.60 -35.42 -13.85
N SER A 123 -3.51 -35.86 -14.47
CA SER A 123 -3.57 -37.00 -15.40
C SER A 123 -3.92 -38.33 -14.70
N ILE A 124 -3.54 -38.47 -13.42
CA ILE A 124 -3.83 -39.66 -12.60
C ILE A 124 -5.25 -39.60 -12.05
N ASP A 125 -5.66 -38.48 -11.53
CA ASP A 125 -7.01 -38.23 -11.06
C ASP A 125 -7.56 -36.89 -11.63
N PRO A 126 -8.30 -36.92 -12.72
CA PRO A 126 -8.90 -35.73 -13.32
C PRO A 126 -9.98 -35.04 -12.45
N LYS A 127 -10.34 -35.63 -11.31
CA LYS A 127 -11.28 -35.04 -10.35
C LYS A 127 -10.59 -34.45 -9.10
N GLU A 128 -9.27 -34.55 -9.02
CA GLU A 128 -8.48 -34.00 -7.92
C GLU A 128 -8.47 -32.46 -8.02
N THR A 129 -9.29 -31.83 -7.18
CA THR A 129 -9.46 -30.37 -7.24
C THR A 129 -8.21 -29.61 -6.83
N ASP A 130 -7.47 -30.09 -5.83
CA ASP A 130 -6.26 -29.43 -5.32
C ASP A 130 -5.18 -29.27 -6.38
N ALA A 131 -5.05 -30.25 -7.29
CA ALA A 131 -4.08 -30.18 -8.38
C ALA A 131 -4.38 -29.05 -9.36
N TYR A 132 -5.66 -28.83 -9.67
CA TYR A 132 -6.08 -27.70 -10.49
C TYR A 132 -5.91 -26.37 -9.75
N GLU A 133 -6.30 -26.29 -8.48
CA GLU A 133 -6.14 -25.07 -7.67
C GLU A 133 -4.68 -24.63 -7.58
N CYS A 134 -3.77 -25.57 -7.30
CA CYS A 134 -2.34 -25.29 -7.27
C CYS A 134 -1.82 -24.83 -8.63
N ARG A 135 -2.27 -25.47 -9.73
CA ARG A 135 -1.83 -25.10 -11.08
C ARG A 135 -2.42 -23.76 -11.53
N ILE A 136 -3.65 -23.44 -11.16
CA ILE A 136 -4.25 -22.12 -11.36
C ILE A 136 -3.42 -21.04 -10.68
N ASN A 137 -3.06 -21.23 -9.40
CA ASN A 137 -2.24 -20.26 -8.68
C ASN A 137 -0.88 -20.07 -9.34
N LEU A 138 -0.24 -21.15 -9.77
CA LEU A 138 1.03 -21.09 -10.49
C LEU A 138 0.89 -20.35 -11.82
N TYR A 139 -0.17 -20.59 -12.59
CA TYR A 139 -0.44 -19.86 -13.83
C TYR A 139 -0.71 -18.36 -13.57
N LYS A 140 -1.37 -18.01 -12.46
CA LYS A 140 -1.59 -16.60 -12.07
C LYS A 140 -0.27 -15.90 -11.76
N ASP A 141 0.64 -16.56 -11.04
CA ASP A 141 1.97 -16.01 -10.70
C ASP A 141 2.77 -15.68 -11.99
N PHE A 142 2.56 -16.46 -13.06
CA PHE A 142 3.17 -16.22 -14.38
C PHE A 142 2.26 -15.44 -15.34
N GLN A 143 1.15 -14.88 -14.89
CA GLN A 143 0.20 -14.14 -15.71
C GLN A 143 -0.36 -14.93 -16.90
N ALA A 144 -0.31 -16.25 -16.84
CA ALA A 144 -0.85 -17.15 -17.84
C ALA A 144 -2.37 -17.38 -17.61
N TYR A 145 -3.13 -16.28 -17.60
CA TYR A 145 -4.54 -16.26 -17.19
C TYR A 145 -5.44 -17.12 -18.09
N ASP A 146 -5.11 -17.31 -19.37
CA ASP A 146 -5.82 -18.19 -20.28
C ASP A 146 -5.78 -19.66 -19.84
N LYS A 147 -4.63 -20.11 -19.34
CA LYS A 147 -4.46 -21.47 -18.83
C LYS A 147 -5.14 -21.65 -17.47
N ALA A 148 -5.02 -20.64 -16.61
CA ALA A 148 -5.72 -20.61 -15.33
C ALA A 148 -7.24 -20.66 -15.52
N GLU A 149 -7.78 -19.92 -16.48
CA GLU A 149 -9.20 -19.94 -16.84
C GLU A 149 -9.66 -21.34 -17.28
N ALA A 150 -8.90 -22.02 -18.14
CA ALA A 150 -9.24 -23.35 -18.63
C ALA A 150 -9.33 -24.37 -17.47
N ASP A 151 -8.40 -24.31 -16.53
CA ASP A 151 -8.41 -25.14 -15.33
C ASP A 151 -9.58 -24.80 -14.41
N CYS A 152 -9.85 -23.50 -14.18
CA CYS A 152 -10.96 -23.04 -13.35
C CYS A 152 -12.33 -23.46 -13.94
N ARG A 153 -12.50 -23.39 -15.27
CA ARG A 153 -13.71 -23.90 -15.93
C ARG A 153 -13.85 -25.42 -15.77
N THR A 154 -12.73 -26.15 -15.77
CA THR A 154 -12.74 -27.59 -15.48
C THR A 154 -13.18 -27.87 -14.05
N LEU A 155 -12.65 -27.13 -13.07
CA LEU A 155 -13.07 -27.22 -11.67
C LEU A 155 -14.58 -27.00 -11.51
N LEU A 156 -15.16 -26.04 -12.21
CA LEU A 156 -16.60 -25.78 -12.18
C LEU A 156 -17.43 -26.93 -12.73
N THR A 157 -16.88 -27.77 -13.63
CA THR A 157 -17.56 -29.01 -14.08
C THR A 157 -17.48 -30.12 -13.04
N ILE A 158 -16.45 -30.13 -12.20
CA ILE A 158 -16.27 -31.10 -11.11
C ILE A 158 -17.11 -30.72 -9.90
N LYS A 159 -17.05 -29.44 -9.54
CA LYS A 159 -17.75 -28.89 -8.37
C LYS A 159 -18.24 -27.48 -8.66
N ASP A 160 -19.56 -27.31 -8.77
CA ASP A 160 -20.19 -25.98 -8.91
C ASP A 160 -20.13 -25.24 -7.57
N SER A 161 -19.04 -24.51 -7.32
CA SER A 161 -18.84 -23.73 -6.08
C SER A 161 -18.81 -22.23 -6.34
N LEU A 162 -19.21 -21.49 -5.32
CA LEU A 162 -19.12 -20.02 -5.34
C LEU A 162 -17.66 -19.54 -5.51
N GLU A 163 -16.75 -20.19 -4.82
CA GLU A 163 -15.33 -19.86 -4.84
C GLU A 163 -14.76 -19.94 -6.26
N TYR A 164 -15.04 -21.02 -6.99
CA TYR A 164 -14.57 -21.15 -8.38
C TYR A 164 -15.26 -20.18 -9.34
N LYS A 165 -16.52 -19.78 -9.07
CA LYS A 165 -17.19 -18.75 -9.86
C LYS A 165 -16.54 -17.38 -9.66
N LEU A 166 -16.20 -17.04 -8.42
CA LEU A 166 -15.49 -15.78 -8.10
C LEU A 166 -14.08 -15.80 -8.69
N GLU A 167 -13.36 -16.91 -8.59
CA GLU A 167 -12.04 -17.08 -9.19
C GLU A 167 -12.11 -16.93 -10.73
N LEU A 168 -13.10 -17.56 -11.38
CA LEU A 168 -13.31 -17.39 -12.82
C LEU A 168 -13.58 -15.95 -13.21
N ALA A 169 -14.42 -15.24 -12.47
CA ALA A 169 -14.68 -13.82 -12.71
C ALA A 169 -13.42 -12.97 -12.56
N SER A 170 -12.57 -13.28 -11.58
CA SER A 170 -11.27 -12.63 -11.40
C SER A 170 -10.34 -12.89 -12.60
N LEU A 171 -10.18 -14.13 -13.02
CA LEU A 171 -9.35 -14.51 -14.16
C LEU A 171 -9.80 -13.87 -15.47
N LEU A 172 -11.11 -13.78 -15.67
CA LEU A 172 -11.70 -13.10 -16.84
C LEU A 172 -11.40 -11.58 -16.80
N THR A 173 -11.42 -10.99 -15.63
CA THR A 173 -11.12 -9.56 -15.47
C THR A 173 -9.66 -9.25 -15.80
N TYR A 174 -8.70 -10.08 -15.37
CA TYR A 174 -7.29 -9.93 -15.75
C TYR A 174 -7.06 -10.08 -17.27
N GLN A 175 -7.99 -10.71 -17.98
CA GLN A 175 -7.96 -10.85 -19.45
C GLN A 175 -8.81 -9.79 -20.17
N GLU A 176 -9.31 -8.79 -19.45
CA GLU A 176 -10.22 -7.75 -19.96
C GLU A 176 -11.57 -8.30 -20.53
N LYS A 177 -11.91 -9.55 -20.22
CA LYS A 177 -13.20 -10.18 -20.56
C LYS A 177 -14.29 -9.78 -19.57
N THR A 178 -14.45 -8.47 -19.38
CA THR A 178 -15.29 -7.90 -18.30
C THR A 178 -16.76 -8.22 -18.42
N ASP A 179 -17.31 -8.32 -19.63
CA ASP A 179 -18.72 -8.65 -19.85
C ASP A 179 -19.08 -10.04 -19.31
N GLU A 180 -18.20 -11.04 -19.54
CA GLU A 180 -18.43 -12.40 -19.06
C GLU A 180 -18.28 -12.47 -17.53
N ALA A 181 -17.29 -11.76 -16.97
CA ALA A 181 -17.12 -11.64 -15.53
C ALA A 181 -18.35 -11.01 -14.85
N LEU A 182 -18.89 -9.93 -15.43
CA LEU A 182 -20.10 -9.27 -14.95
C LEU A 182 -21.33 -10.20 -15.01
N ASP A 183 -21.49 -10.99 -16.07
CA ASP A 183 -22.60 -11.94 -16.19
C ASP A 183 -22.58 -12.99 -15.07
N ILE A 184 -21.39 -13.52 -14.74
CA ILE A 184 -21.21 -14.46 -13.62
C ILE A 184 -21.61 -13.79 -12.29
N LEU A 185 -21.07 -12.61 -12.01
CA LEU A 185 -21.29 -11.91 -10.74
C LEU A 185 -22.74 -11.44 -10.59
N ASN A 186 -23.36 -10.95 -11.69
CA ASN A 186 -24.77 -10.58 -11.71
C ASN A 186 -25.69 -11.77 -11.38
N LYS A 187 -25.38 -12.95 -11.91
CA LYS A 187 -26.12 -14.17 -11.57
C LYS A 187 -25.98 -14.51 -10.09
N ILE A 188 -24.76 -14.45 -9.54
CA ILE A 188 -24.53 -14.73 -8.11
C ILE A 188 -25.36 -13.76 -7.23
N ILE A 189 -25.24 -12.46 -7.48
CA ILE A 189 -25.94 -11.41 -6.70
C ILE A 189 -27.46 -11.55 -6.82
N LYS A 190 -27.97 -11.86 -8.02
CA LYS A 190 -29.40 -12.08 -8.25
C LYS A 190 -29.98 -13.20 -7.38
N TYR A 191 -29.22 -14.31 -7.22
CA TYR A 191 -29.69 -15.46 -6.43
C TYR A 191 -29.34 -15.34 -4.94
N GLN A 192 -28.30 -14.60 -4.60
CA GLN A 192 -27.82 -14.43 -3.24
C GLN A 192 -27.51 -12.94 -2.95
N PRO A 193 -28.51 -12.07 -2.87
CA PRO A 193 -28.31 -10.61 -2.79
C PRO A 193 -27.72 -10.13 -1.46
N LYS A 194 -27.63 -10.99 -0.45
CA LYS A 194 -27.01 -10.68 0.85
C LYS A 194 -25.56 -11.17 0.95
N LEU A 195 -25.05 -11.80 -0.08
CA LEU A 195 -23.68 -12.28 -0.11
C LEU A 195 -22.74 -11.10 -0.40
N VAL A 196 -21.79 -10.86 0.48
CA VAL A 196 -20.95 -9.65 0.50
C VAL A 196 -19.90 -9.65 -0.62
N THR A 197 -19.11 -10.73 -0.71
CA THR A 197 -17.95 -10.83 -1.60
C THR A 197 -18.24 -10.52 -3.08
N PRO A 198 -19.36 -10.96 -3.69
CA PRO A 198 -19.63 -10.68 -5.10
C PRO A 198 -19.78 -9.20 -5.44
N TYR A 199 -20.20 -8.36 -4.47
CA TYR A 199 -20.29 -6.91 -4.70
C TYR A 199 -18.90 -6.29 -4.82
N ALA A 200 -17.96 -6.65 -3.93
CA ALA A 200 -16.58 -6.17 -4.03
C ALA A 200 -15.92 -6.65 -5.33
N SER A 201 -16.14 -7.91 -5.72
CA SER A 201 -15.65 -8.45 -6.98
C SER A 201 -16.24 -7.69 -8.18
N ARG A 202 -17.56 -7.41 -8.18
CA ARG A 202 -18.22 -6.69 -9.27
C ARG A 202 -17.80 -5.22 -9.33
N ALA A 203 -17.56 -4.59 -8.18
CA ALA A 203 -16.99 -3.25 -8.13
C ALA A 203 -15.66 -3.17 -8.87
N TRP A 204 -14.77 -4.15 -8.62
CA TRP A 204 -13.49 -4.22 -9.32
C TRP A 204 -13.65 -4.45 -10.82
N VAL A 205 -14.49 -5.41 -11.24
CA VAL A 205 -14.77 -5.65 -12.68
C VAL A 205 -15.33 -4.40 -13.36
N ASN A 206 -16.28 -3.71 -12.71
CA ASN A 206 -16.85 -2.46 -13.22
C ASN A 206 -15.78 -1.35 -13.33
N ALA A 207 -14.86 -1.25 -12.39
CA ALA A 207 -13.77 -0.28 -12.45
C ALA A 207 -12.84 -0.55 -13.65
N VAL A 208 -12.45 -1.81 -13.87
CA VAL A 208 -11.65 -2.22 -15.03
C VAL A 208 -12.39 -1.98 -16.35
N ALA A 209 -13.71 -2.21 -16.37
CA ALA A 209 -14.55 -1.96 -17.55
C ALA A 209 -14.84 -0.46 -17.81
N GLY A 210 -14.38 0.46 -16.94
CA GLY A 210 -14.68 1.89 -17.05
C GLY A 210 -16.09 2.28 -16.61
N ASN A 211 -16.84 1.39 -15.98
CA ASN A 211 -18.19 1.60 -15.46
C ASN A 211 -18.15 2.26 -14.06
N SER A 212 -17.62 3.47 -13.95
CA SER A 212 -17.28 4.13 -12.68
C SER A 212 -18.43 4.16 -11.67
N GLN A 213 -19.63 4.57 -12.09
CA GLN A 213 -20.78 4.67 -11.18
C GLN A 213 -21.25 3.31 -10.66
N ALA A 214 -21.22 2.28 -11.51
CA ALA A 214 -21.53 0.92 -11.10
C ALA A 214 -20.49 0.38 -10.10
N ALA A 215 -19.20 0.65 -10.31
CA ALA A 215 -18.14 0.29 -9.40
C ALA A 215 -18.34 0.91 -8.01
N ILE A 216 -18.63 2.21 -7.95
CA ILE A 216 -18.89 2.95 -6.70
C ILE A 216 -20.14 2.38 -6.00
N SER A 217 -21.25 2.18 -6.74
CA SER A 217 -22.51 1.64 -6.19
C SER A 217 -22.33 0.24 -5.61
N ASP A 218 -21.58 -0.61 -6.30
CA ASP A 218 -21.28 -1.96 -5.82
C ASP A 218 -20.41 -1.94 -4.56
N TYR A 219 -19.41 -1.06 -4.50
CA TYR A 219 -18.58 -0.95 -3.32
C TYR A 219 -19.33 -0.40 -2.11
N ILE A 220 -20.23 0.59 -2.31
CA ILE A 220 -21.16 1.06 -1.27
C ILE A 220 -22.07 -0.08 -0.79
N SER A 221 -22.58 -0.91 -1.72
CA SER A 221 -23.40 -2.08 -1.36
C SER A 221 -22.62 -3.13 -0.56
N PHE A 222 -21.36 -3.37 -0.94
CA PHE A 222 -20.43 -4.21 -0.18
C PHE A 222 -20.28 -3.71 1.26
N MET A 223 -19.98 -2.41 1.44
CA MET A 223 -19.83 -1.81 2.76
C MET A 223 -21.13 -1.92 3.60
N ALA A 224 -22.28 -1.66 2.99
CA ALA A 224 -23.58 -1.73 3.66
C ALA A 224 -23.91 -3.13 4.19
N LEU A 225 -23.39 -4.17 3.54
CA LEU A 225 -23.65 -5.57 3.91
C LEU A 225 -22.63 -6.13 4.92
N GLU A 226 -21.37 -5.72 4.84
CA GLU A 226 -20.30 -6.29 5.64
C GLU A 226 -20.23 -5.72 7.05
N GLY A 227 -20.57 -4.44 7.22
CA GLY A 227 -20.55 -3.75 8.53
C GLY A 227 -19.15 -3.40 9.04
N ASP A 228 -18.07 -3.91 8.43
CA ASP A 228 -16.68 -3.52 8.67
C ASP A 228 -16.10 -2.94 7.38
N TYR A 229 -15.54 -1.71 7.44
CA TYR A 229 -15.40 -0.87 6.28
C TYR A 229 -13.94 -0.55 5.94
N SER A 230 -13.49 -0.92 4.76
CA SER A 230 -12.31 -0.33 4.17
C SER A 230 -12.65 1.01 3.51
N LEU A 231 -12.62 2.07 4.29
CA LEU A 231 -12.85 3.44 3.76
C LEU A 231 -11.80 3.82 2.71
N ASP A 232 -10.60 3.25 2.76
CA ASP A 232 -9.54 3.51 1.79
C ASP A 232 -9.90 3.01 0.39
N ALA A 233 -10.51 1.84 0.30
CA ALA A 233 -10.98 1.33 -0.99
C ALA A 233 -12.16 2.15 -1.52
N LEU A 234 -13.07 2.65 -0.66
CA LEU A 234 -14.12 3.56 -1.10
C LEU A 234 -13.54 4.86 -1.67
N VAL A 235 -12.52 5.42 -1.04
CA VAL A 235 -11.82 6.62 -1.54
C VAL A 235 -11.24 6.34 -2.92
N LEU A 236 -10.59 5.16 -3.12
CA LEU A 236 -10.06 4.76 -4.41
C LEU A 236 -11.14 4.67 -5.48
N TYR A 237 -12.26 4.00 -5.22
CA TYR A 237 -13.38 3.93 -6.18
C TYR A 237 -14.01 5.30 -6.43
N SER A 238 -14.11 6.15 -5.42
CA SER A 238 -14.70 7.49 -5.54
C SER A 238 -13.89 8.40 -6.46
N SER A 239 -12.61 8.16 -6.65
CA SER A 239 -11.77 8.90 -7.62
C SER A 239 -12.19 8.68 -9.08
N LEU A 240 -12.94 7.61 -9.38
CA LEU A 240 -13.45 7.33 -10.72
C LEU A 240 -14.60 8.28 -11.13
N ASP A 241 -15.44 8.68 -10.19
CA ASP A 241 -16.51 9.67 -10.38
C ASP A 241 -16.88 10.30 -9.02
N TYR A 242 -16.13 11.32 -8.64
CA TYR A 242 -16.30 12.00 -7.36
C TYR A 242 -17.70 12.57 -7.15
N THR A 243 -18.25 13.22 -8.16
CA THR A 243 -19.57 13.85 -8.06
C THR A 243 -20.66 12.82 -7.76
N TYR A 244 -20.59 11.67 -8.44
CA TYR A 244 -21.52 10.58 -8.20
C TYR A 244 -21.32 9.98 -6.79
N ALA A 245 -20.07 9.76 -6.37
CA ALA A 245 -19.76 9.19 -5.06
C ALA A 245 -20.30 10.05 -3.92
N VAL A 246 -20.03 11.36 -3.95
CA VAL A 246 -20.54 12.31 -2.95
C VAL A 246 -22.06 12.38 -2.97
N GLY A 247 -22.69 12.36 -4.15
CA GLY A 247 -24.15 12.33 -4.28
C GLY A 247 -24.77 11.07 -3.66
N ALA A 248 -24.20 9.90 -3.93
CA ALA A 248 -24.65 8.62 -3.37
C ALA A 248 -24.51 8.60 -1.84
N LEU A 249 -23.35 9.03 -1.31
CA LEU A 249 -23.12 9.14 0.13
C LEU A 249 -24.05 10.17 0.79
N SER A 250 -24.34 11.28 0.13
CA SER A 250 -25.28 12.30 0.64
C SER A 250 -26.70 11.76 0.79
N ASN A 251 -27.15 10.93 -0.15
CA ASN A 251 -28.43 10.24 -0.03
C ASN A 251 -28.45 9.27 1.15
N LEU A 252 -27.37 8.54 1.39
CA LEU A 252 -27.26 7.61 2.53
C LEU A 252 -27.24 8.36 3.87
N VAL A 253 -26.45 9.42 3.99
CA VAL A 253 -26.44 10.29 5.18
C VAL A 253 -27.82 10.88 5.46
N SER A 254 -28.57 11.25 4.42
CA SER A 254 -29.92 11.82 4.58
C SER A 254 -30.97 10.77 4.95
N SER A 255 -30.84 9.53 4.46
CA SER A 255 -31.78 8.44 4.71
C SER A 255 -31.55 7.72 6.05
N ASP A 256 -30.34 7.77 6.57
CA ASP A 256 -29.92 7.13 7.82
C ASP A 256 -28.96 8.06 8.58
N SER A 257 -29.53 9.10 9.18
CA SER A 257 -28.76 10.14 9.90
C SER A 257 -28.14 9.65 11.21
N GLU A 258 -28.53 8.49 11.72
CA GLU A 258 -27.94 7.88 12.93
C GLU A 258 -26.69 7.06 12.59
N ASN A 259 -26.53 6.65 11.33
CA ASN A 259 -25.39 5.89 10.87
C ASN A 259 -24.22 6.82 10.47
N LEU A 260 -23.37 7.11 11.42
CA LEU A 260 -22.23 8.02 11.24
C LEU A 260 -21.16 7.52 10.28
N THR A 261 -21.23 6.25 9.87
CA THR A 261 -20.28 5.65 8.92
C THR A 261 -20.31 6.34 7.57
N TRP A 262 -21.51 6.63 7.03
CA TRP A 262 -21.63 7.29 5.73
C TRP A 262 -21.14 8.73 5.75
N LEU A 263 -21.33 9.42 6.89
CA LEU A 263 -20.78 10.75 7.09
C LEU A 263 -19.24 10.71 7.17
N SER A 264 -18.69 9.74 7.92
CA SER A 264 -17.23 9.51 7.98
C SER A 264 -16.63 9.13 6.61
N ALA A 265 -17.36 8.33 5.82
CA ALA A 265 -16.96 7.99 4.47
C ALA A 265 -16.93 9.23 3.55
N ARG A 266 -17.95 10.08 3.60
CA ARG A 266 -18.01 11.31 2.79
C ARG A 266 -16.92 12.31 3.18
N ILE A 267 -16.60 12.44 4.46
CA ILE A 267 -15.47 13.25 4.94
C ILE A 267 -14.17 12.79 4.26
N ARG A 268 -13.86 11.49 4.29
CA ARG A 268 -12.62 10.97 3.69
C ARG A 268 -12.57 11.10 2.18
N VAL A 269 -13.71 10.90 1.51
CA VAL A 269 -13.81 11.10 0.05
C VAL A 269 -13.56 12.56 -0.31
N ASN A 270 -14.15 13.51 0.43
CA ASN A 270 -13.94 14.93 0.23
C ASN A 270 -12.47 15.34 0.46
N ILE A 271 -11.83 14.83 1.52
CA ILE A 271 -10.41 15.09 1.79
C ILE A 271 -9.52 14.57 0.65
N ALA A 272 -9.77 13.37 0.17
CA ALA A 272 -8.98 12.75 -0.90
C ALA A 272 -9.11 13.48 -2.25
N GLN A 273 -10.20 14.20 -2.44
CA GLN A 273 -10.42 15.06 -3.63
C GLN A 273 -10.14 16.54 -3.35
N GLU A 274 -9.49 16.83 -2.23
CA GLU A 274 -9.09 18.18 -1.82
C GLU A 274 -10.27 19.15 -1.59
N ASP A 275 -11.50 18.64 -1.44
CA ASP A 275 -12.65 19.45 -1.03
C ASP A 275 -12.69 19.57 0.50
N TYR A 276 -11.70 20.28 1.03
CA TYR A 276 -11.50 20.42 2.48
C TYR A 276 -12.62 21.20 3.16
N GLU A 277 -13.28 22.14 2.46
CA GLU A 277 -14.39 22.92 3.02
C GLU A 277 -15.63 22.03 3.23
N ALA A 278 -15.97 21.17 2.25
CA ALA A 278 -17.02 20.19 2.41
C ALA A 278 -16.70 19.19 3.53
N ALA A 279 -15.46 18.71 3.61
CA ALA A 279 -15.01 17.82 4.67
C ALA A 279 -15.12 18.46 6.06
N LEU A 280 -14.72 19.73 6.22
CA LEU A 280 -14.83 20.46 7.49
C LEU A 280 -16.31 20.66 7.89
N THR A 281 -17.18 20.94 6.93
CA THR A 281 -18.63 21.04 7.18
C THR A 281 -19.20 19.73 7.73
N ASP A 282 -18.81 18.60 7.14
CA ASP A 282 -19.23 17.29 7.60
C ASP A 282 -18.63 16.93 8.96
N LEU A 283 -17.38 17.33 9.23
CA LEU A 283 -16.76 17.18 10.55
C LEU A 283 -17.47 18.00 11.62
N ASP A 284 -17.94 19.21 11.30
CA ASP A 284 -18.75 20.02 12.22
C ASP A 284 -20.06 19.30 12.57
N VAL A 285 -20.75 18.72 11.56
CA VAL A 285 -21.94 17.92 11.81
C VAL A 285 -21.62 16.70 12.67
N LEU A 286 -20.56 15.96 12.37
CA LEU A 286 -20.17 14.76 13.11
C LEU A 286 -19.90 15.09 14.60
N GLU A 287 -19.27 16.21 14.88
CA GLU A 287 -18.97 16.66 16.26
C GLU A 287 -20.21 17.19 17.02
N THR A 288 -21.33 17.47 16.35
CA THR A 288 -22.60 17.79 17.04
C THR A 288 -23.32 16.56 17.57
N VAL A 289 -23.09 15.39 16.95
CA VAL A 289 -23.78 14.13 17.28
C VAL A 289 -22.88 13.12 17.97
N ALA A 290 -21.57 13.31 17.91
CA ALA A 290 -20.56 12.50 18.59
C ALA A 290 -19.52 13.42 19.24
N ASP A 291 -18.96 13.00 20.37
CA ASP A 291 -17.85 13.73 21.00
C ASP A 291 -16.63 13.78 20.07
N LYS A 292 -15.76 14.80 20.29
CA LYS A 292 -14.48 14.88 19.59
C LYS A 292 -13.70 13.60 19.79
N SER A 293 -13.44 12.91 18.69
CA SER A 293 -12.71 11.65 18.67
C SER A 293 -11.33 11.82 18.05
N PRO A 294 -10.40 10.88 18.26
CA PRO A 294 -9.12 10.88 17.53
C PRO A 294 -9.33 10.95 16.01
N PHE A 295 -10.35 10.26 15.48
CA PHE A 295 -10.69 10.30 14.05
C PHE A 295 -11.02 11.74 13.59
N THR A 296 -11.95 12.44 14.27
CA THR A 296 -12.37 13.78 13.81
C THR A 296 -11.23 14.78 13.88
N LEU A 297 -10.39 14.72 14.92
CA LEU A 297 -9.24 15.60 15.09
C LEU A 297 -8.17 15.35 14.03
N TYR A 298 -7.91 14.07 13.70
CA TYR A 298 -6.97 13.69 12.65
C TYR A 298 -7.44 14.18 11.27
N GLN A 299 -8.71 13.96 10.92
CA GLN A 299 -9.28 14.42 9.65
C GLN A 299 -9.27 15.96 9.55
N ARG A 300 -9.55 16.68 10.65
CA ARG A 300 -9.41 18.15 10.69
C ARG A 300 -7.99 18.59 10.44
N ALA A 301 -7.01 17.94 11.08
CA ALA A 301 -5.60 18.25 10.86
C ALA A 301 -5.19 18.07 9.40
N GLN A 302 -5.68 17.01 8.74
CA GLN A 302 -5.46 16.79 7.30
C GLN A 302 -6.11 17.92 6.45
N CYS A 303 -7.35 18.30 6.73
CA CYS A 303 -7.99 19.41 6.04
C CYS A 303 -7.17 20.72 6.20
N TYR A 304 -6.78 21.06 7.42
CA TYR A 304 -6.00 22.27 7.67
C TYR A 304 -4.60 22.22 7.02
N GLN A 305 -4.00 21.04 6.92
CA GLN A 305 -2.75 20.85 6.18
C GLN A 305 -2.93 21.17 4.69
N GLY A 306 -3.95 20.59 4.05
CA GLY A 306 -4.24 20.83 2.64
C GLY A 306 -4.63 22.29 2.34
N MET A 307 -5.30 22.95 3.29
CA MET A 307 -5.65 24.37 3.19
C MET A 307 -4.49 25.31 3.56
N TYR A 308 -3.32 24.79 3.95
CA TYR A 308 -2.17 25.56 4.47
C TYR A 308 -2.48 26.37 5.75
N GLU A 309 -3.47 25.93 6.53
CA GLU A 309 -3.86 26.55 7.81
C GLU A 309 -3.09 25.90 8.99
N PHE A 310 -1.77 25.97 8.93
CA PHE A 310 -0.87 25.20 9.80
C PHE A 310 -1.06 25.49 11.29
N SER A 311 -1.48 26.71 11.69
CA SER A 311 -1.79 27.01 13.10
C SER A 311 -2.97 26.15 13.60
N LYS A 312 -4.04 26.04 12.80
CA LYS A 312 -5.20 25.22 13.15
C LYS A 312 -4.86 23.72 13.12
N GLN A 313 -3.96 23.31 12.21
CA GLN A 313 -3.42 21.96 12.20
C GLN A 313 -2.69 21.63 13.51
N VAL A 314 -1.81 22.53 13.98
CA VAL A 314 -1.09 22.36 15.25
C VAL A 314 -2.07 22.28 16.44
N ASP A 315 -3.10 23.13 16.47
CA ASP A 315 -4.11 23.10 17.53
C ASP A 315 -4.84 21.75 17.56
N ALA A 316 -5.32 21.27 16.40
CA ALA A 316 -6.01 19.99 16.28
C ALA A 316 -5.09 18.81 16.68
N MET A 317 -3.84 18.79 16.21
CA MET A 317 -2.85 17.75 16.54
C MET A 317 -2.49 17.78 18.03
N THR A 318 -2.42 18.96 18.65
CA THR A 318 -2.11 19.08 20.09
C THR A 318 -3.21 18.48 20.95
N VAL A 319 -4.48 18.70 20.58
CA VAL A 319 -5.62 18.07 21.25
C VAL A 319 -5.63 16.56 21.00
N LEU A 320 -5.36 16.13 19.76
CA LEU A 320 -5.30 14.72 19.40
C LEU A 320 -4.23 13.98 20.22
N ILE A 321 -3.00 14.49 20.26
CA ILE A 321 -1.90 13.89 21.04
C ILE A 321 -2.25 13.78 22.52
N ALA A 322 -2.94 14.80 23.09
CA ALA A 322 -3.36 14.78 24.48
C ALA A 322 -4.49 13.77 24.77
N LEU A 323 -5.27 13.40 23.76
CA LEU A 323 -6.37 12.43 23.87
C LEU A 323 -5.90 10.98 23.71
N MET A 324 -4.74 10.75 23.09
CA MET A 324 -4.23 9.40 22.85
C MET A 324 -3.75 8.76 24.17
N GLU A 325 -4.14 7.52 24.40
CA GLU A 325 -3.69 6.71 25.55
C GLU A 325 -2.24 6.24 25.39
N THR A 326 -1.79 6.08 24.16
CA THR A 326 -0.43 5.67 23.79
C THR A 326 0.25 6.73 22.96
N GLU A 327 1.55 6.93 23.19
CA GLU A 327 2.35 7.85 22.37
C GLU A 327 2.51 7.29 20.95
N ASP A 328 2.27 8.13 19.95
CA ASP A 328 2.35 7.82 18.53
C ASP A 328 3.37 8.75 17.84
N ALA A 329 4.42 8.18 17.26
CA ALA A 329 5.50 8.92 16.62
C ALA A 329 5.02 9.74 15.41
N ASP A 330 4.06 9.20 14.65
CA ASP A 330 3.55 9.86 13.45
C ASP A 330 2.83 11.17 13.78
N LEU A 331 2.10 11.21 14.89
CA LEU A 331 1.39 12.42 15.32
C LEU A 331 2.36 13.54 15.69
N TYR A 332 3.46 13.22 16.36
CA TYR A 332 4.52 14.20 16.63
C TYR A 332 5.21 14.64 15.35
N THR A 333 5.50 13.72 14.43
CA THR A 333 6.09 14.02 13.13
C THR A 333 5.20 14.97 12.33
N MET A 334 3.90 14.69 12.23
CA MET A 334 2.92 15.55 11.53
C MET A 334 2.84 16.96 12.15
N ARG A 335 2.82 17.07 13.50
CA ARG A 335 2.79 18.37 14.16
C ARG A 335 4.11 19.11 13.99
N GLY A 336 5.24 18.42 14.04
CA GLY A 336 6.56 18.96 13.75
C GLY A 336 6.67 19.56 12.34
N VAL A 337 6.11 18.87 11.33
CA VAL A 337 6.00 19.39 9.97
C VAL A 337 5.19 20.69 9.93
N ALA A 338 4.03 20.73 10.61
CA ALA A 338 3.22 21.94 10.67
C ALA A 338 3.98 23.10 11.34
N TYR A 339 4.70 22.87 12.44
CA TYR A 339 5.57 23.88 13.07
C TYR A 339 6.65 24.38 12.12
N ARG A 340 7.30 23.47 11.36
CA ARG A 340 8.30 23.85 10.36
C ARG A 340 7.69 24.73 9.26
N GLN A 341 6.50 24.38 8.77
CA GLN A 341 5.78 25.18 7.78
C GLN A 341 5.38 26.57 8.28
N MET A 342 5.21 26.72 9.59
CA MET A 342 5.01 28.03 10.24
C MET A 342 6.33 28.79 10.47
N GLY A 343 7.48 28.18 10.22
CA GLY A 343 8.80 28.74 10.53
C GLY A 343 9.22 28.59 12.00
N ASN A 344 8.44 27.84 12.81
CA ASN A 344 8.80 27.55 14.20
C ASN A 344 9.69 26.29 14.25
N THR A 345 10.95 26.48 13.87
CA THR A 345 11.93 25.40 13.72
C THR A 345 12.31 24.76 15.06
N GLU A 346 12.26 25.49 16.17
CA GLU A 346 12.56 24.95 17.51
C GLU A 346 11.48 23.96 17.95
N ALA A 347 10.21 24.32 17.83
CA ALA A 347 9.10 23.43 18.15
C ALA A 347 9.08 22.21 17.21
N ALA A 348 9.40 22.39 15.92
CA ALA A 348 9.51 21.31 14.95
C ALA A 348 10.56 20.29 15.37
N ILE A 349 11.79 20.71 15.69
CA ILE A 349 12.86 19.82 16.14
C ILE A 349 12.46 19.10 17.43
N SER A 350 11.82 19.80 18.38
CA SER A 350 11.34 19.16 19.62
C SER A 350 10.35 18.03 19.37
N ASP A 351 9.42 18.22 18.43
CA ASP A 351 8.45 17.18 18.06
C ASP A 351 9.12 16.02 17.31
N PHE A 352 10.04 16.28 16.38
CA PHE A 352 10.80 15.22 15.71
C PHE A 352 11.70 14.45 16.69
N ASP A 353 12.31 15.12 17.67
CA ASP A 353 13.08 14.44 18.72
C ASP A 353 12.18 13.54 19.57
N LYS A 354 10.94 13.98 19.87
CA LYS A 354 9.95 13.15 20.58
C LYS A 354 9.53 11.96 19.74
N ALA A 355 9.24 12.15 18.44
CA ALA A 355 8.93 11.06 17.52
C ALA A 355 10.06 10.02 17.49
N LEU A 356 11.31 10.46 17.41
CA LEU A 356 12.49 9.57 17.38
C LEU A 356 12.84 8.94 18.74
N GLN A 357 12.33 9.47 19.86
CA GLN A 357 12.36 8.75 21.14
C GLN A 357 11.41 7.55 21.16
N ILE A 358 10.26 7.66 20.47
CA ILE A 358 9.26 6.61 20.36
C ILE A 358 9.67 5.58 19.29
N ALA A 359 10.06 6.07 18.11
CA ALA A 359 10.47 5.27 16.95
C ALA A 359 11.87 5.71 16.45
N PRO A 360 12.98 5.21 17.02
CA PRO A 360 14.34 5.70 16.73
C PRO A 360 14.80 5.50 15.28
N THR A 361 14.16 4.62 14.54
CA THR A 361 14.50 4.27 13.15
C THR A 361 13.48 4.77 12.14
N ASP A 362 12.51 5.61 12.55
CA ASP A 362 11.54 6.18 11.64
C ASP A 362 12.21 7.09 10.60
N PRO A 363 12.22 6.69 9.31
CA PRO A 363 12.91 7.44 8.28
C PRO A 363 12.22 8.78 7.97
N SER A 364 10.90 8.91 8.21
CA SER A 364 10.16 10.14 7.99
C SER A 364 10.56 11.21 9.00
N ALA A 365 10.55 10.89 10.29
CA ALA A 365 10.96 11.80 11.34
C ALA A 365 12.44 12.22 11.21
N LEU A 366 13.33 11.28 10.84
CA LEU A 366 14.74 11.55 10.55
C LEU A 366 14.88 12.53 9.38
N ALA A 367 14.19 12.29 8.27
CA ALA A 367 14.24 13.13 7.07
C ALA A 367 13.72 14.55 7.35
N GLU A 368 12.60 14.69 8.05
CA GLU A 368 11.99 15.96 8.38
C GLU A 368 12.84 16.78 9.40
N ARG A 369 13.46 16.10 10.37
CA ARG A 369 14.41 16.72 11.26
C ARG A 369 15.67 17.18 10.52
N GLY A 370 16.20 16.36 9.61
CA GLY A 370 17.32 16.71 8.73
C GLY A 370 17.02 17.95 7.89
N TRP A 371 15.82 18.01 7.30
CA TRP A 371 15.38 19.18 6.53
C TRP A 371 15.26 20.44 7.39
N THR A 372 14.70 20.32 8.58
CA THR A 372 14.62 21.44 9.51
C THR A 372 16.02 21.95 9.92
N LYS A 373 16.99 21.05 10.11
CA LYS A 373 18.39 21.40 10.38
C LYS A 373 19.08 22.05 9.18
N ASP A 374 18.76 21.62 7.94
CA ASP A 374 19.23 22.30 6.72
C ASP A 374 18.77 23.77 6.70
N MET A 375 17.48 24.03 6.97
CA MET A 375 16.95 25.40 7.04
C MET A 375 17.70 26.27 8.09
N LEU A 376 18.20 25.65 9.15
CA LEU A 376 19.01 26.29 10.20
C LEU A 376 20.51 26.33 9.89
N LYS A 377 20.93 25.86 8.71
CA LYS A 377 22.35 25.75 8.28
C LYS A 377 23.20 24.85 9.20
N GLN A 378 22.57 23.85 9.81
CA GLN A 378 23.21 22.83 10.65
C GLN A 378 23.55 21.60 9.76
N ASP A 379 24.38 21.83 8.76
CA ASP A 379 24.64 20.87 7.66
C ASP A 379 25.21 19.53 8.15
N ALA A 380 26.09 19.56 9.15
CA ALA A 380 26.70 18.33 9.70
C ALA A 380 25.70 17.44 10.45
N GLU A 381 24.74 18.04 11.15
CA GLU A 381 23.66 17.36 11.85
C GLU A 381 22.62 16.85 10.85
N ALA A 382 22.31 17.63 9.82
CA ALA A 382 21.42 17.21 8.75
C ALA A 382 21.96 15.99 7.98
N ILE A 383 23.29 15.95 7.69
CA ILE A 383 23.93 14.77 7.07
C ILE A 383 23.72 13.50 7.89
N LYS A 384 23.80 13.59 9.23
CA LYS A 384 23.58 12.43 10.10
C LYS A 384 22.14 11.93 10.00
N ASP A 385 21.19 12.84 10.07
CA ASP A 385 19.77 12.50 10.00
C ASP A 385 19.42 11.89 8.64
N TYR A 386 19.84 12.51 7.52
CA TYR A 386 19.63 11.93 6.19
C TYR A 386 20.34 10.60 5.97
N THR A 387 21.54 10.41 6.55
CA THR A 387 22.25 9.13 6.46
C THR A 387 21.48 8.03 7.18
N SER A 388 20.95 8.33 8.37
CA SER A 388 20.09 7.39 9.10
C SER A 388 18.78 7.13 8.34
N ALA A 389 18.13 8.16 7.81
CA ALA A 389 16.92 8.00 7.00
C ALA A 389 17.16 7.07 5.79
N ILE A 390 18.25 7.26 5.05
CA ILE A 390 18.62 6.41 3.90
C ILE A 390 18.87 4.95 4.34
N THR A 391 19.35 4.74 5.56
CA THR A 391 19.63 3.39 6.07
C THR A 391 18.36 2.60 6.36
N TYR A 392 17.30 3.28 6.77
CA TYR A 392 16.05 2.65 7.23
C TYR A 392 14.89 2.78 6.23
N ALA A 393 14.99 3.70 5.26
CA ALA A 393 13.97 3.87 4.22
C ALA A 393 14.16 2.91 3.05
N GLU A 394 13.08 2.63 2.33
CA GLU A 394 13.18 2.14 0.95
C GLU A 394 13.95 3.16 0.09
N PRO A 395 14.61 2.71 -0.99
CA PRO A 395 15.41 3.59 -1.84
C PRO A 395 14.63 4.83 -2.29
N ASN A 396 15.07 6.02 -1.88
CA ASN A 396 14.40 7.29 -2.12
C ASN A 396 15.37 8.34 -2.64
N ALA A 397 15.22 8.71 -3.91
CA ALA A 397 16.10 9.65 -4.60
C ALA A 397 16.16 11.02 -3.91
N TRP A 398 15.05 11.51 -3.33
CA TRP A 398 15.01 12.79 -2.63
C TRP A 398 15.97 12.83 -1.44
N LEU A 399 16.07 11.77 -0.66
CA LEU A 399 17.00 11.70 0.48
C LEU A 399 18.47 11.85 0.03
N TYR A 400 18.84 11.24 -1.09
CA TYR A 400 20.17 11.39 -1.66
C TYR A 400 20.43 12.82 -2.15
N ILE A 401 19.44 13.48 -2.79
CA ILE A 401 19.57 14.90 -3.15
C ILE A 401 19.83 15.76 -1.92
N GLN A 402 19.03 15.59 -0.86
CA GLN A 402 19.19 16.41 0.33
C GLN A 402 20.56 16.18 1.00
N ARG A 403 21.00 14.93 1.16
CA ARG A 403 22.31 14.64 1.71
C ARG A 403 23.45 15.15 0.81
N GLY A 404 23.33 14.97 -0.49
CA GLY A 404 24.28 15.47 -1.48
C GLY A 404 24.46 17.00 -1.41
N ARG A 405 23.36 17.75 -1.25
CA ARG A 405 23.38 19.22 -1.02
C ARG A 405 24.18 19.57 0.24
N MET A 406 23.97 18.84 1.34
CA MET A 406 24.70 19.06 2.57
C MET A 406 26.20 18.70 2.42
N TYR A 407 26.54 17.65 1.69
CA TYR A 407 27.94 17.36 1.36
C TYR A 407 28.55 18.45 0.47
N GLN A 408 27.80 18.99 -0.47
CA GLN A 408 28.25 20.09 -1.31
C GLN A 408 28.53 21.37 -0.48
N SER A 409 27.64 21.71 0.46
CA SER A 409 27.80 22.89 1.32
C SER A 409 28.97 22.75 2.31
N THR A 410 29.26 21.53 2.77
CA THR A 410 30.40 21.23 3.66
C THR A 410 31.71 20.97 2.91
N GLY A 411 31.71 21.02 1.56
CA GLY A 411 32.90 20.90 0.71
C GLY A 411 33.29 19.47 0.32
N ASP A 412 32.50 18.45 0.68
CA ASP A 412 32.74 17.04 0.29
C ASP A 412 32.13 16.77 -1.10
N SER A 413 32.75 17.35 -2.13
CA SER A 413 32.26 17.26 -3.51
C SER A 413 32.21 15.84 -4.07
N LEU A 414 33.03 14.91 -3.57
CA LEU A 414 33.02 13.52 -4.04
C LEU A 414 31.77 12.80 -3.55
N LYS A 415 31.42 12.91 -2.26
CA LYS A 415 30.21 12.32 -1.71
C LYS A 415 28.96 12.98 -2.29
N ALA A 416 28.98 14.31 -2.44
CA ALA A 416 27.88 15.05 -3.07
C ALA A 416 27.57 14.49 -4.47
N LYS A 417 28.62 14.36 -5.32
CA LYS A 417 28.48 13.82 -6.67
C LYS A 417 27.93 12.39 -6.66
N ALA A 418 28.45 11.53 -5.80
CA ALA A 418 27.99 10.14 -5.68
C ALA A 418 26.50 10.07 -5.31
N ASP A 419 26.04 10.90 -4.37
CA ASP A 419 24.64 10.97 -3.97
C ASP A 419 23.75 11.45 -5.13
N PHE A 420 24.14 12.49 -5.87
CA PHE A 420 23.37 12.96 -7.03
C PHE A 420 23.31 11.94 -8.17
N GLU A 421 24.41 11.20 -8.41
CA GLU A 421 24.42 10.11 -9.39
C GLU A 421 23.50 8.96 -8.97
N THR A 422 23.46 8.63 -7.68
CA THR A 422 22.53 7.64 -7.13
C THR A 422 21.07 8.09 -7.28
N ALA A 423 20.78 9.36 -6.99
CA ALA A 423 19.44 9.92 -7.16
C ALA A 423 18.95 9.83 -8.61
N LEU A 424 19.84 10.07 -9.61
CA LEU A 424 19.51 9.92 -11.04
C LEU A 424 19.16 8.48 -11.44
N GLN A 425 19.73 7.49 -10.75
CA GLN A 425 19.43 6.08 -11.02
C GLN A 425 18.09 5.64 -10.38
N LEU A 426 17.76 6.23 -9.22
CA LEU A 426 16.55 5.88 -8.47
C LEU A 426 15.29 6.56 -9.02
N ASP A 427 15.42 7.75 -9.58
CA ASP A 427 14.29 8.52 -10.12
C ASP A 427 14.61 9.03 -11.53
N THR A 428 13.70 8.75 -12.45
CA THR A 428 13.81 9.14 -13.87
C THR A 428 12.63 9.97 -14.37
N ILE A 429 11.63 10.23 -13.51
CA ILE A 429 10.34 10.79 -13.92
C ILE A 429 9.88 12.03 -13.14
N SER A 430 10.34 12.24 -11.90
CA SER A 430 9.87 13.33 -11.05
C SER A 430 10.79 14.56 -11.08
N SER A 431 10.35 15.64 -10.42
CA SER A 431 11.15 16.85 -10.22
C SER A 431 12.48 16.57 -9.50
N THR A 432 12.58 15.51 -8.70
CA THR A 432 13.82 15.07 -8.04
C THR A 432 14.93 14.78 -9.08
N HIS A 433 14.58 14.17 -10.22
CA HIS A 433 15.52 13.96 -11.33
C HIS A 433 16.10 15.28 -11.85
N ALA A 434 15.27 16.32 -12.00
CA ALA A 434 15.72 17.63 -12.44
C ALA A 434 16.70 18.26 -11.44
N PHE A 435 16.46 18.13 -10.13
CA PHE A 435 17.39 18.61 -9.10
C PHE A 435 18.73 17.85 -9.15
N ALA A 436 18.72 16.53 -9.34
CA ALA A 436 19.96 15.75 -9.51
C ALA A 436 20.78 16.23 -10.72
N LEU A 437 20.12 16.46 -11.85
CA LEU A 437 20.77 17.05 -13.05
C LEU A 437 21.37 18.43 -12.77
N MET A 438 20.62 19.28 -12.04
CA MET A 438 21.06 20.64 -11.68
C MET A 438 22.35 20.59 -10.85
N HIS A 439 22.38 19.81 -9.79
CA HIS A 439 23.53 19.69 -8.90
C HIS A 439 24.75 19.01 -9.55
N LEU A 440 24.55 18.20 -10.59
CA LEU A 440 25.62 17.67 -11.46
C LEU A 440 26.07 18.66 -12.55
N GLY A 441 25.60 19.91 -12.54
CA GLY A 441 25.96 20.95 -13.48
C GLY A 441 25.29 20.83 -14.86
N LYS A 442 24.31 19.94 -15.02
CA LYS A 442 23.55 19.75 -16.27
C LYS A 442 22.34 20.69 -16.34
N THR A 443 22.57 21.99 -16.12
CA THR A 443 21.52 23.01 -15.92
C THR A 443 20.46 23.02 -17.00
N GLN A 444 20.87 23.02 -18.28
CA GLN A 444 19.89 23.08 -19.38
C GLN A 444 19.01 21.83 -19.45
N ALA A 445 19.58 20.65 -19.14
CA ALA A 445 18.83 19.41 -19.10
C ALA A 445 17.82 19.44 -17.93
N ALA A 446 18.23 19.90 -16.74
CA ALA A 446 17.38 20.05 -15.57
C ALA A 446 16.15 20.95 -15.85
N VAL A 447 16.40 22.14 -16.42
CA VAL A 447 15.32 23.08 -16.74
C VAL A 447 14.39 22.54 -17.82
N ASN A 448 14.92 21.88 -18.85
CA ASN A 448 14.09 21.30 -19.91
C ASN A 448 13.22 20.16 -19.37
N PHE A 449 13.78 19.31 -18.50
CA PHE A 449 13.05 18.21 -17.87
C PHE A 449 11.90 18.74 -16.99
N MET A 450 12.16 19.74 -16.16
CA MET A 450 11.16 20.38 -15.33
C MET A 450 10.02 21.02 -16.14
N LYS A 451 10.37 21.68 -17.26
CA LYS A 451 9.37 22.22 -18.17
C LYS A 451 8.50 21.15 -18.83
N ALA A 452 9.05 19.97 -19.09
CA ALA A 452 8.27 18.85 -19.62
C ALA A 452 7.25 18.35 -18.59
N ILE A 453 7.65 18.21 -17.31
CA ILE A 453 6.73 17.87 -16.21
C ILE A 453 5.58 18.89 -16.12
N ILE A 454 5.92 20.19 -16.12
CA ILE A 454 4.91 21.25 -16.03
C ILE A 454 3.97 21.23 -17.26
N ALA A 455 4.46 20.85 -18.44
CA ALA A 455 3.62 20.78 -19.64
C ALA A 455 2.54 19.70 -19.55
N GLU A 456 2.75 18.64 -18.77
CA GLU A 456 1.77 17.60 -18.50
C GLU A 456 0.71 18.08 -17.48
N ASN A 457 1.09 18.92 -16.52
CA ASN A 457 0.19 19.52 -15.53
C ASN A 457 0.49 21.02 -15.33
N THR A 458 -0.13 21.86 -16.14
CA THR A 458 0.10 23.31 -16.16
C THR A 458 -0.46 24.07 -14.95
N ASN A 459 -1.21 23.41 -14.07
CA ASN A 459 -1.88 24.03 -12.93
C ASN A 459 -1.26 23.63 -11.57
N ASP A 460 -0.13 22.94 -11.57
CA ASP A 460 0.54 22.54 -10.35
C ASP A 460 1.46 23.65 -9.80
N GLY A 461 1.02 24.33 -8.74
CA GLY A 461 1.80 25.38 -8.09
C GLY A 461 3.09 24.87 -7.45
N GLY A 462 3.14 23.61 -7.01
CA GLY A 462 4.33 22.96 -6.44
C GLY A 462 5.42 22.80 -7.50
N GLU A 463 5.07 22.35 -8.71
CA GLU A 463 6.05 22.19 -9.79
C GLU A 463 6.57 23.53 -10.32
N TYR A 464 5.75 24.59 -10.33
CA TYR A 464 6.24 25.94 -10.59
C TYR A 464 7.17 26.46 -9.49
N TYR A 465 6.93 26.08 -8.23
CA TYR A 465 7.86 26.36 -7.14
C TYR A 465 9.20 25.64 -7.34
N ASN A 466 9.17 24.36 -7.68
CA ASN A 466 10.37 23.58 -8.03
C ASN A 466 11.14 24.21 -9.20
N LEU A 467 10.44 24.69 -10.23
CA LEU A 467 11.06 25.41 -11.34
C LEU A 467 11.72 26.72 -10.88
N ALA A 468 11.09 27.45 -9.95
CA ALA A 468 11.68 28.67 -9.38
C ALA A 468 12.98 28.37 -8.62
N CYS A 469 13.03 27.28 -7.86
CA CYS A 469 14.23 26.81 -7.18
C CYS A 469 15.34 26.46 -8.18
N LEU A 470 15.03 25.72 -9.25
CA LEU A 470 16.00 25.39 -10.30
C LEU A 470 16.54 26.65 -11.02
N TYR A 471 15.70 27.61 -11.36
CA TYR A 471 16.13 28.87 -11.93
C TYR A 471 16.99 29.69 -10.96
N SER A 472 16.65 29.71 -9.67
CA SER A 472 17.47 30.35 -8.65
C SER A 472 18.85 29.71 -8.53
N LEU A 473 18.92 28.38 -8.44
CA LEU A 473 20.17 27.61 -8.42
C LEU A 473 21.02 27.86 -9.70
N ALA A 474 20.36 28.02 -10.84
CA ALA A 474 21.01 28.39 -12.13
C ALA A 474 21.41 29.86 -12.22
N ASN A 475 21.16 30.69 -11.20
CA ASN A 475 21.32 32.14 -11.18
C ASN A 475 20.51 32.87 -12.28
N MET A 476 19.40 32.29 -12.73
CA MET A 476 18.43 32.85 -13.67
C MET A 476 17.36 33.62 -12.89
N LYS A 477 17.77 34.73 -12.28
CA LYS A 477 16.99 35.44 -11.27
C LYS A 477 15.63 35.97 -11.76
N PRO A 478 15.50 36.59 -12.92
CA PRO A 478 14.21 37.05 -13.44
C PRO A 478 13.23 35.89 -13.64
N GLU A 479 13.70 34.79 -14.24
CA GLU A 479 12.89 33.60 -14.50
C GLU A 479 12.46 32.91 -13.20
N ALA A 480 13.34 32.89 -12.20
CA ALA A 480 13.01 32.35 -10.86
C ALA A 480 11.87 33.14 -10.20
N ILE A 481 11.91 34.48 -10.27
CA ILE A 481 10.86 35.32 -9.70
C ILE A 481 9.52 35.12 -10.42
N VAL A 482 9.54 35.04 -11.75
CA VAL A 482 8.33 34.80 -12.56
C VAL A 482 7.73 33.41 -12.24
N ALA A 483 8.56 32.37 -12.14
CA ALA A 483 8.10 31.03 -11.77
C ALA A 483 7.54 31.01 -10.35
N LEU A 484 8.18 31.68 -9.39
CA LEU A 484 7.70 31.79 -8.02
C LEU A 484 6.37 32.55 -7.94
N GLN A 485 6.21 33.62 -8.69
CA GLN A 485 4.94 34.32 -8.80
C GLN A 485 3.85 33.39 -9.32
N ARG A 486 4.15 32.64 -10.37
CA ARG A 486 3.20 31.68 -10.95
C ARG A 486 2.80 30.58 -9.96
N ALA A 487 3.76 30.06 -9.19
CA ALA A 487 3.48 29.10 -8.10
C ALA A 487 2.46 29.64 -7.10
N ILE A 488 2.64 30.89 -6.66
CA ILE A 488 1.73 31.55 -5.71
C ILE A 488 0.35 31.79 -6.33
N GLU A 489 0.27 32.21 -7.58
CA GLU A 489 -1.00 32.39 -8.31
C GLU A 489 -1.79 31.08 -8.43
N LEU A 490 -1.08 29.94 -8.58
CA LEU A 490 -1.64 28.61 -8.64
C LEU A 490 -1.93 27.99 -7.26
N GLY A 491 -1.77 28.76 -6.18
CA GLY A 491 -2.19 28.34 -4.85
C GLY A 491 -1.07 27.81 -3.93
N TYR A 492 0.20 27.88 -4.31
CA TYR A 492 1.30 27.54 -3.41
C TYR A 492 1.38 28.53 -2.25
N LYS A 493 1.08 28.07 -1.01
CA LYS A 493 0.91 28.94 0.17
C LYS A 493 1.92 28.67 1.31
N ALA A 494 2.92 27.82 1.09
CA ALA A 494 3.96 27.54 2.09
C ALA A 494 4.95 28.71 2.21
N TYR A 495 4.46 29.88 2.63
CA TYR A 495 5.21 31.13 2.59
C TYR A 495 6.43 31.15 3.52
N SER A 496 6.35 30.51 4.68
CA SER A 496 7.51 30.39 5.57
C SER A 496 8.59 29.52 4.95
N HIS A 497 8.20 28.48 4.21
CA HIS A 497 9.12 27.66 3.42
C HIS A 497 9.84 28.51 2.36
N ILE A 498 9.10 29.30 1.57
CA ILE A 498 9.70 30.23 0.58
C ILE A 498 10.78 31.12 1.23
N GLN A 499 10.53 31.58 2.46
CA GLN A 499 11.47 32.45 3.16
C GLN A 499 12.72 31.74 3.67
N LEU A 500 12.65 30.44 3.96
CA LEU A 500 13.71 29.67 4.60
C LEU A 500 14.44 28.72 3.64
N ASP A 501 13.87 28.44 2.48
CA ASP A 501 14.45 27.51 1.50
C ASP A 501 15.74 28.09 0.90
N ARG A 502 16.85 27.39 1.10
CA ARG A 502 18.18 27.77 0.64
C ARG A 502 18.32 27.77 -0.88
N ASP A 503 17.48 27.06 -1.61
CA ASP A 503 17.49 27.04 -3.09
C ASP A 503 17.09 28.40 -3.66
N LEU A 504 16.39 29.24 -2.89
CA LEU A 504 15.99 30.59 -3.28
C LEU A 504 16.98 31.68 -2.81
N ASP A 505 18.09 31.33 -2.16
CA ASP A 505 19.05 32.32 -1.62
C ASP A 505 19.55 33.30 -2.68
N ASN A 506 19.73 32.85 -3.93
CA ASN A 506 20.21 33.72 -5.03
C ASN A 506 19.26 34.85 -5.43
N ILE A 507 17.97 34.72 -5.12
CA ILE A 507 16.94 35.73 -5.46
C ILE A 507 16.46 36.55 -4.26
N ARG A 508 16.84 36.20 -3.01
CA ARG A 508 16.34 36.87 -1.78
C ARG A 508 16.63 38.37 -1.75
N THR A 509 17.74 38.83 -2.38
CA THR A 509 18.13 40.24 -2.43
C THR A 509 17.40 41.00 -3.52
N GLU A 510 16.81 40.32 -4.49
CA GLU A 510 16.13 40.92 -5.63
C GLU A 510 14.86 41.68 -5.22
N GLN A 511 14.59 42.82 -5.85
CA GLN A 511 13.41 43.62 -5.54
C GLN A 511 12.12 42.88 -5.87
N GLY A 512 12.05 42.14 -6.97
CA GLY A 512 10.87 41.35 -7.33
C GLY A 512 10.50 40.29 -6.30
N TYR A 513 11.49 39.61 -5.70
CA TYR A 513 11.23 38.66 -4.60
C TYR A 513 10.66 39.37 -3.37
N LYS A 514 11.25 40.51 -2.98
CA LYS A 514 10.77 41.32 -1.84
C LYS A 514 9.34 41.83 -2.06
N ASP A 515 9.05 42.27 -3.29
CA ASP A 515 7.70 42.73 -3.63
C ASP A 515 6.67 41.62 -3.58
N LEU A 516 7.01 40.40 -4.05
CA LEU A 516 6.14 39.24 -3.92
C LEU A 516 5.81 38.94 -2.45
N LEU A 517 6.82 38.87 -1.58
CA LEU A 517 6.61 38.62 -0.14
C LEU A 517 5.79 39.73 0.55
N ASN A 518 6.04 40.99 0.22
CA ASN A 518 5.28 42.13 0.75
C ASN A 518 3.80 42.08 0.33
N ASN A 519 3.51 41.68 -0.91
CA ASN A 519 2.14 41.56 -1.40
C ASN A 519 1.38 40.43 -0.69
N ILE A 520 2.05 39.30 -0.42
CA ILE A 520 1.49 38.18 0.36
C ILE A 520 1.14 38.65 1.77
N THR A 521 2.06 39.35 2.44
CA THR A 521 1.86 39.87 3.80
C THR A 521 0.69 40.85 3.86
N LYS A 522 0.60 41.77 2.91
CA LYS A 522 -0.52 42.72 2.82
C LYS A 522 -1.87 42.00 2.59
N SER A 523 -1.91 40.99 1.74
CA SER A 523 -3.12 40.21 1.49
C SER A 523 -3.58 39.44 2.73
N LYS A 524 -2.65 38.87 3.51
CA LYS A 524 -2.97 38.22 4.80
C LYS A 524 -3.54 39.20 5.82
N VAL A 525 -2.92 40.36 5.96
CA VAL A 525 -3.39 41.43 6.90
C VAL A 525 -4.77 41.94 6.49
N SER A 526 -5.02 42.15 5.18
CA SER A 526 -6.34 42.57 4.67
C SER A 526 -7.43 41.52 4.99
N LYS A 527 -7.17 40.26 4.75
CA LYS A 527 -8.12 39.16 5.08
C LYS A 527 -8.38 39.02 6.59
N MET A 528 -7.34 39.21 7.42
CA MET A 528 -7.53 39.25 8.89
C MET A 528 -8.44 40.42 9.32
N LEU A 529 -8.26 41.60 8.75
CA LEU A 529 -9.07 42.78 9.06
C LEU A 529 -10.55 42.61 8.59
N GLU A 530 -10.77 41.98 7.45
CA GLU A 530 -12.12 41.64 6.96
C GLU A 530 -12.83 40.62 7.86
N GLY A 531 -12.10 39.69 8.49
CA GLY A 531 -12.64 38.75 9.48
C GLY A 531 -13.04 39.38 10.82
N PHE A 532 -12.49 40.54 11.17
CA PHE A 532 -12.88 41.30 12.38
C PHE A 532 -14.07 42.25 12.14
N THR A 533 -14.49 42.43 10.87
CA THR A 533 -15.59 43.33 10.50
C THR A 533 -16.89 42.57 10.16
N LYS A 534 -16.90 41.26 10.21
CA LYS A 534 -18.06 40.39 10.17
C LYS A 534 -18.32 39.78 11.55
#